data_41467bea13bf86dcbc95be60be637e33
#
_entry.id   41467bea13bf86dcbc95be60be637e33
#
_cell.length_a   1.000
_cell.length_b   1.000
_cell.length_c   1.000
_cell.angle_alpha   90.00
_cell.angle_beta   90.00
_cell.angle_gamma   90.00
#
_symmetry.space_group_name_H-M   'P 1'
#
loop_
_entity.id
_entity.type
_entity.pdbx_description
1 polymer ?
#
loop_
_entity_poly.entity_id
_entity_poly.type
_entity_poly.pdbx_seq_one_letter_code
_entity_poly.pdbx_strand_id
1 'polypeptide(L)'
;MIIYCDGACSPNPGVGGWGVLLLSPKHGVEKELSGAELNSTNNRMELTAAIKGLEALKFPSDVEVFTDSEYLKNAFTERWLAKWAANGWKTAEKKPVSNADLWKRLVHRR
;
A
#
# COMPACT_ATOMS: atom_id res chain seq x y z
N MET A 1 -7.27 10.54 11.19
CA MET A 1 -6.22 10.62 10.15
C MET A 1 -6.74 10.05 8.85
N ILE A 2 -6.62 10.79 7.79
CA ILE A 2 -7.07 10.40 6.46
C ILE A 2 -5.84 10.28 5.56
N ILE A 3 -5.75 9.19 4.82
CA ILE A 3 -4.66 8.94 3.89
C ILE A 3 -5.24 8.76 2.49
N TYR A 4 -4.84 9.61 1.56
CA TYR A 4 -5.11 9.43 0.14
C TYR A 4 -3.84 8.92 -0.50
N CYS A 5 -3.91 7.81 -1.21
CA CYS A 5 -2.74 7.26 -1.86
C CYS A 5 -3.03 6.91 -3.32
N ASP A 6 -2.03 7.10 -4.17
CA ASP A 6 -2.11 6.86 -5.60
C ASP A 6 -0.74 6.43 -6.11
N GLY A 7 -0.73 5.56 -7.09
CA GLY A 7 0.50 5.09 -7.71
C GLY A 7 0.23 4.66 -9.13
N ALA A 8 1.23 4.83 -9.97
CA ALA A 8 1.12 4.48 -11.38
C ALA A 8 2.49 4.10 -11.94
N CYS A 9 2.46 3.35 -13.03
CA CYS A 9 3.66 2.94 -13.73
C CYS A 9 3.41 3.03 -15.23
N SER A 10 4.30 3.72 -15.96
CA SER A 10 4.14 3.88 -17.39
C SER A 10 5.50 3.85 -18.09
N PRO A 11 5.72 2.86 -19.01
CA PRO A 11 4.84 1.72 -19.27
C PRO A 11 4.73 0.80 -18.06
N ASN A 12 3.77 -0.10 -18.08
CA ASN A 12 3.56 -1.06 -17.00
C ASN A 12 3.92 -2.47 -17.47
N PRO A 13 5.05 -3.09 -17.04
CA PRO A 13 6.01 -2.58 -16.05
C PRO A 13 6.94 -1.50 -16.60
N GLY A 14 7.58 -0.75 -15.71
CA GLY A 14 8.51 0.29 -16.10
C GLY A 14 8.77 1.28 -14.98
N VAL A 15 8.93 2.54 -15.35
CA VAL A 15 9.13 3.62 -14.37
C VAL A 15 7.82 3.90 -13.63
N GLY A 16 7.87 3.81 -12.31
CA GLY A 16 6.71 4.04 -11.46
C GLY A 16 6.86 5.26 -10.57
N GLY A 17 5.72 5.81 -10.16
CA GLY A 17 5.65 6.90 -9.20
C GLY A 17 4.51 6.66 -8.21
N TRP A 18 4.64 7.19 -7.02
CA TRP A 18 3.60 7.12 -6.01
C TRP A 18 3.46 8.46 -5.29
N GLY A 19 2.27 8.72 -4.79
CA GLY A 19 1.97 9.92 -4.03
C GLY A 19 1.05 9.62 -2.87
N VAL A 20 1.22 10.34 -1.78
CA VAL A 20 0.41 10.20 -0.57
C VAL A 20 0.08 11.58 -0.04
N LEU A 21 -1.18 11.77 0.34
CA LEU A 21 -1.63 12.95 1.05
C LEU A 21 -2.15 12.51 2.42
N LEU A 22 -1.53 13.05 3.46
CA LEU A 22 -1.91 12.77 4.84
C LEU A 22 -2.66 13.98 5.40
N LEU A 23 -3.86 13.75 5.92
CA LEU A 23 -4.68 14.80 6.50
C LEU A 23 -5.06 14.45 7.94
N SER A 24 -4.85 15.38 8.84
CA SER A 24 -5.35 15.27 10.19
C SER A 24 -6.25 16.47 10.47
N PRO A 25 -7.55 16.37 10.15
CA PRO A 25 -8.46 17.50 10.34
C PRO A 25 -8.51 18.00 11.78
N LYS A 26 -8.37 17.10 12.73
CA LYS A 26 -8.39 17.41 14.15
C LYS A 26 -7.24 18.33 14.56
N HIS A 27 -6.09 18.19 13.91
CA HIS A 27 -4.89 18.98 14.21
C HIS A 27 -4.55 19.99 13.13
N GLY A 28 -5.34 20.07 12.06
CA GLY A 28 -5.07 20.97 10.96
C GLY A 28 -3.79 20.65 10.20
N VAL A 29 -3.34 19.40 10.22
CA VAL A 29 -2.10 18.99 9.57
C VAL A 29 -2.38 18.43 8.19
N GLU A 30 -1.56 18.84 7.22
CA GLU A 30 -1.57 18.33 5.86
C GLU A 30 -0.13 18.06 5.43
N LYS A 31 0.13 16.88 4.91
CA LYS A 31 1.47 16.50 4.49
C LYS A 31 1.42 15.66 3.22
N GLU A 32 2.29 15.99 2.26
CA GLU A 32 2.41 15.24 1.02
C GLU A 32 3.73 14.48 1.01
N LEU A 33 3.68 13.26 0.50
CA LEU A 33 4.86 12.43 0.26
C LEU A 33 4.79 11.91 -1.16
N SER A 34 5.94 11.76 -1.80
CA SER A 34 6.01 11.19 -3.14
C SER A 34 7.35 10.53 -3.38
N GLY A 35 7.40 9.65 -4.39
CA GLY A 35 8.63 8.99 -4.77
C GLY A 35 8.48 8.30 -6.11
N ALA A 36 9.57 7.73 -6.59
CA ALA A 36 9.61 7.03 -7.87
C ALA A 36 10.51 5.81 -7.78
N GLU A 37 10.24 4.83 -8.65
CA GLU A 37 11.07 3.64 -8.79
C GLU A 37 11.28 3.36 -10.28
N LEU A 38 12.50 2.99 -10.66
CA LEU A 38 12.85 2.80 -12.07
C LEU A 38 12.22 1.54 -12.67
N ASN A 39 12.11 0.47 -11.89
CA ASN A 39 11.54 -0.79 -12.36
C ASN A 39 10.42 -1.19 -11.43
N SER A 40 9.18 -1.01 -11.85
CA SER A 40 8.04 -1.28 -11.00
C SER A 40 6.80 -1.69 -11.82
N THR A 41 5.68 -1.80 -11.14
CA THR A 41 4.37 -2.06 -11.73
C THR A 41 3.34 -1.14 -11.09
N ASN A 42 2.17 -0.99 -11.71
CA ASN A 42 1.07 -0.24 -11.13
C ASN A 42 0.73 -0.74 -9.74
N ASN A 43 0.60 -2.06 -9.57
CA ASN A 43 0.24 -2.65 -8.28
C ASN A 43 1.28 -2.36 -7.21
N ARG A 44 2.58 -2.44 -7.55
CA ARG A 44 3.63 -2.11 -6.58
C ARG A 44 3.59 -0.64 -6.18
N MET A 45 3.31 0.26 -7.11
CA MET A 45 3.25 1.70 -6.81
C MET A 45 2.05 2.03 -5.92
N GLU A 46 0.90 1.43 -6.19
CA GLU A 46 -0.28 1.60 -5.34
C GLU A 46 -0.01 1.09 -3.92
N LEU A 47 0.58 -0.08 -3.82
CA LEU A 47 0.91 -0.69 -2.53
C LEU A 47 1.98 0.10 -1.78
N THR A 48 3.00 0.58 -2.49
CA THR A 48 4.06 1.40 -1.91
C THR A 48 3.49 2.70 -1.34
N ALA A 49 2.56 3.34 -2.06
CA ALA A 49 1.91 4.55 -1.58
C ALA A 49 1.20 4.32 -0.25
N ALA A 50 0.44 3.23 -0.13
CA ALA A 50 -0.26 2.90 1.11
C ALA A 50 0.73 2.66 2.26
N ILE A 51 1.82 1.93 2.00
CA ILE A 51 2.83 1.63 3.00
C ILE A 51 3.51 2.92 3.49
N LYS A 52 3.92 3.77 2.55
CA LYS A 52 4.59 5.04 2.90
C LYS A 52 3.67 5.95 3.73
N GLY A 53 2.38 5.96 3.41
CA GLY A 53 1.41 6.72 4.17
C GLY A 53 1.30 6.22 5.61
N LEU A 54 1.20 4.90 5.80
CA LEU A 54 1.11 4.30 7.12
C LEU A 54 2.41 4.45 7.92
N GLU A 55 3.56 4.30 7.25
CA GLU A 55 4.86 4.44 7.90
C GLU A 55 5.16 5.87 8.35
N ALA A 56 4.52 6.85 7.75
CA ALA A 56 4.67 8.25 8.13
C ALA A 56 3.97 8.61 9.44
N LEU A 57 3.08 7.74 9.93
CA LEU A 57 2.37 7.97 11.18
C LEU A 57 3.29 7.70 12.36
N LYS A 58 3.37 8.66 13.28
CA LYS A 58 4.26 8.56 14.46
C LYS A 58 3.58 7.89 15.65
N PHE A 59 2.25 7.91 15.68
CA PHE A 59 1.48 7.39 16.80
C PHE A 59 0.36 6.50 16.29
N PRO A 60 -0.07 5.48 17.07
CA PRO A 60 -1.26 4.73 16.74
C PRO A 60 -2.45 5.67 16.63
N SER A 61 -3.24 5.53 15.58
CA SER A 61 -4.43 6.36 15.37
C SER A 61 -5.40 5.62 14.47
N ASP A 62 -6.66 6.02 14.55
CA ASP A 62 -7.67 5.54 13.62
C ASP A 62 -7.40 6.16 12.26
N VAL A 63 -7.26 5.32 11.25
CA VAL A 63 -6.85 5.75 9.92
C VAL A 63 -7.87 5.29 8.89
N GLU A 64 -8.29 6.22 8.03
CA GLU A 64 -9.07 5.91 6.84
C GLU A 64 -8.16 6.06 5.64
N VAL A 65 -8.06 5.01 4.82
CA VAL A 65 -7.24 5.01 3.61
C VAL A 65 -8.15 5.04 2.39
N PHE A 66 -7.94 6.01 1.53
CA PHE A 66 -8.67 6.15 0.27
C PHE A 66 -7.74 5.84 -0.90
N THR A 67 -8.15 4.92 -1.74
CA THR A 67 -7.39 4.50 -2.91
C THR A 67 -8.35 4.06 -4.02
N ASP A 68 -7.93 4.26 -5.28
CA ASP A 68 -8.67 3.75 -6.43
C ASP A 68 -8.22 2.34 -6.82
N SER A 69 -7.21 1.80 -6.15
CA SER A 69 -6.67 0.49 -6.48
C SER A 69 -7.59 -0.65 -6.04
N GLU A 70 -8.14 -1.37 -7.01
CA GLU A 70 -8.89 -2.60 -6.75
C GLU A 70 -8.01 -3.65 -6.09
N TYR A 71 -6.75 -3.71 -6.48
CA TYR A 71 -5.77 -4.62 -5.92
C TYR A 71 -5.62 -4.44 -4.41
N LEU A 72 -5.49 -3.20 -3.95
CA LEU A 72 -5.43 -2.90 -2.51
C LEU A 72 -6.74 -3.18 -1.81
N LYS A 73 -7.85 -2.73 -2.39
CA LYS A 73 -9.16 -2.91 -1.79
C LYS A 73 -9.49 -4.38 -1.61
N ASN A 74 -9.23 -5.20 -2.62
CA ASN A 74 -9.53 -6.62 -2.58
C ASN A 74 -8.72 -7.36 -1.54
N ALA A 75 -7.47 -6.95 -1.31
CA ALA A 75 -6.63 -7.58 -0.30
C ALA A 75 -7.25 -7.51 1.09
N PHE A 76 -7.95 -6.42 1.40
CA PHE A 76 -8.60 -6.25 2.70
C PHE A 76 -10.00 -6.88 2.71
N THR A 77 -10.82 -6.65 1.68
CA THR A 77 -12.19 -7.17 1.64
C THR A 77 -12.24 -8.68 1.50
N GLU A 78 -11.31 -9.28 0.75
CA GLU A 78 -11.24 -10.73 0.52
C GLU A 78 -10.37 -11.45 1.55
N ARG A 79 -9.82 -10.71 2.52
CA ARG A 79 -8.96 -11.26 3.57
C ARG A 79 -7.72 -11.98 3.04
N TRP A 80 -7.17 -11.52 1.94
CA TRP A 80 -5.97 -12.12 1.35
C TRP A 80 -4.80 -12.15 2.31
N LEU A 81 -4.61 -11.08 3.08
CA LEU A 81 -3.47 -10.95 4.00
C LEU A 81 -3.50 -12.03 5.08
N ALA A 82 -4.66 -12.30 5.65
CA ALA A 82 -4.82 -13.34 6.66
C ALA A 82 -4.56 -14.73 6.06
N LYS A 83 -5.07 -14.98 4.86
CA LYS A 83 -4.86 -16.25 4.15
C LYS A 83 -3.38 -16.47 3.85
N TRP A 84 -2.70 -15.46 3.33
CA TRP A 84 -1.28 -15.56 3.00
C TRP A 84 -0.41 -15.74 4.24
N ALA A 85 -0.69 -15.01 5.31
CA ALA A 85 0.05 -15.16 6.56
C ALA A 85 -0.10 -16.57 7.12
N ALA A 86 -1.29 -17.17 7.00
CA ALA A 86 -1.56 -18.52 7.49
C ALA A 86 -0.85 -19.59 6.67
N ASN A 87 -0.60 -19.37 5.38
CA ASN A 87 -0.02 -20.38 4.50
C ASN A 87 1.42 -20.10 4.07
N GLY A 88 2.10 -19.20 4.77
CA GLY A 88 3.51 -18.92 4.50
C GLY A 88 3.75 -18.03 3.29
N TRP A 89 2.77 -17.21 2.92
CA TRP A 89 2.87 -16.26 1.79
C TRP A 89 3.01 -16.95 0.45
N LYS A 90 2.25 -18.00 0.27
CA LYS A 90 2.21 -18.77 -0.98
C LYS A 90 0.80 -18.77 -1.54
N THR A 91 0.69 -18.84 -2.87
CA THR A 91 -0.59 -19.00 -3.55
C THR A 91 -1.11 -20.42 -3.36
N ALA A 92 -2.34 -20.69 -3.82
CA ALA A 92 -2.92 -22.04 -3.81
C ALA A 92 -2.05 -23.04 -4.56
N GLU A 93 -1.29 -22.58 -5.56
CA GLU A 93 -0.36 -23.40 -6.36
C GLU A 93 1.02 -23.54 -5.71
N LYS A 94 1.17 -23.08 -4.46
CA LYS A 94 2.42 -23.09 -3.70
C LYS A 94 3.52 -22.21 -4.30
N LYS A 95 3.16 -21.22 -5.11
CA LYS A 95 4.08 -20.23 -5.63
C LYS A 95 4.12 -19.01 -4.70
N PRO A 96 5.26 -18.28 -4.63
CA PRO A 96 5.30 -17.07 -3.80
C PRO A 96 4.22 -16.08 -4.22
N VAL A 97 3.62 -15.41 -3.24
CA VAL A 97 2.64 -14.34 -3.50
C VAL A 97 3.33 -13.18 -4.19
N SER A 98 2.72 -12.65 -5.25
CA SER A 98 3.25 -11.46 -5.92
C SER A 98 3.33 -10.29 -4.94
N ASN A 99 4.45 -9.57 -4.96
CA ASN A 99 4.70 -8.42 -4.09
C ASN A 99 4.66 -8.77 -2.60
N ALA A 100 5.00 -10.02 -2.25
CA ALA A 100 4.98 -10.47 -0.86
C ALA A 100 5.83 -9.59 0.05
N ASP A 101 6.95 -9.08 -0.44
CA ASP A 101 7.81 -8.17 0.29
C ASP A 101 7.04 -6.93 0.79
N LEU A 102 6.24 -6.33 -0.08
CA LEU A 102 5.45 -5.16 0.26
C LEU A 102 4.26 -5.51 1.14
N TRP A 103 3.57 -6.62 0.86
CA TRP A 103 2.44 -7.06 1.67
C TRP A 103 2.85 -7.36 3.12
N LYS A 104 3.99 -8.01 3.32
CA LYS A 104 4.52 -8.27 4.65
C LYS A 104 4.81 -6.98 5.41
N ARG A 105 5.35 -5.99 4.72
CA ARG A 105 5.64 -4.69 5.28
C ARG A 105 4.36 -3.96 5.69
N LEU A 106 3.31 -4.05 4.87
CA LEU A 106 2.01 -3.47 5.18
C LEU A 106 1.38 -4.10 6.41
N VAL A 107 1.40 -5.44 6.51
CA VAL A 107 0.85 -6.17 7.65
C VAL A 107 1.57 -5.78 8.94
N HIS A 108 2.88 -5.61 8.87
CA HIS A 108 3.67 -5.23 10.03
C HIS A 108 3.28 -3.85 10.57
N ARG A 109 2.72 -2.98 9.74
CA ARG A 109 2.32 -1.61 10.10
C ARG A 109 0.85 -1.47 10.53
N ARG A 110 0.08 -2.51 10.39
CA ARG A 110 -1.35 -2.48 10.76
C ARG A 110 -1.57 -2.32 12.25
#